data_aceb371389d36ffb0311f268173484e5
#
_entry.id   aceb371389d36ffb0311f268173484e5
#
_cell.length_a   1.000
_cell.length_b   1.000
_cell.length_c   1.000
_cell.angle_alpha   90.00
_cell.angle_beta   90.00
_cell.angle_gamma   90.00
#
_symmetry.space_group_name_H-M   'P 1'
#
loop_
_entity.id
_entity.type
_entity.pdbx_description
1 polymer ?
#
loop_
_entity_poly.entity_id
_entity_poly.type
_entity_poly.pdbx_seq_one_letter_code
_entity_poly.pdbx_strand_id
1 'polypeptide(L)'
;MKTILFKAADRGSADYGWLKPNYYFSFAQYHDPAKVHFGMLRVLNDDFIGGGGAFPTHPHDNMEIVTIPFTGALKHKDSTGGEGVIQAGDIQIMSAGTGVQHSEANA
;
A
#
# COMPACT_ATOMS: atom_id res chain seq x y z
N MET A 1 17.91 12.02 -20.53
CA MET A 1 16.94 11.51 -19.53
C MET A 1 16.20 10.33 -20.10
N LYS A 2 16.10 9.26 -19.34
CA LYS A 2 15.33 8.07 -19.73
C LYS A 2 13.99 8.07 -18.98
N THR A 3 12.88 7.97 -19.71
CA THR A 3 11.54 7.95 -19.13
C THR A 3 10.88 6.61 -19.43
N ILE A 4 10.24 6.01 -18.40
CA ILE A 4 9.46 4.80 -18.54
C ILE A 4 8.03 5.14 -18.12
N LEU A 5 7.05 4.86 -19.02
CA LEU A 5 5.64 5.08 -18.73
C LEU A 5 4.99 3.74 -18.39
N PHE A 6 4.44 3.64 -17.16
CA PHE A 6 3.60 2.51 -16.75
C PHE A 6 2.13 2.93 -16.83
N LYS A 7 1.42 2.38 -17.80
CA LYS A 7 0.00 2.68 -17.97
C LYS A 7 -0.83 1.94 -16.92
N ALA A 8 -1.91 2.57 -16.47
CA ALA A 8 -2.84 1.96 -15.52
C ALA A 8 -3.39 0.62 -16.02
N ALA A 9 -3.67 0.50 -17.33
CA ALA A 9 -4.17 -0.73 -17.92
C ALA A 9 -3.16 -1.89 -17.87
N ASP A 10 -1.88 -1.62 -17.66
CA ASP A 10 -0.81 -2.62 -17.63
C ASP A 10 -0.51 -3.11 -16.21
N ARG A 11 -1.26 -2.64 -15.21
CA ARG A 11 -1.10 -3.08 -13.82
C ARG A 11 -1.66 -4.48 -13.61
N GLY A 12 -1.03 -5.24 -12.70
CA GLY A 12 -1.66 -6.42 -12.12
C GLY A 12 -2.84 -6.04 -11.24
N SER A 13 -3.80 -6.93 -11.08
CA SER A 13 -4.96 -6.69 -10.23
C SER A 13 -5.51 -7.99 -9.65
N ALA A 14 -6.29 -7.86 -8.58
CA ALA A 14 -7.03 -8.96 -7.98
C ALA A 14 -8.35 -8.42 -7.42
N ASP A 15 -9.22 -9.32 -7.03
CA ASP A 15 -10.50 -8.99 -6.40
C ASP A 15 -10.78 -10.00 -5.29
N TYR A 16 -10.72 -9.51 -4.04
CA TYR A 16 -11.01 -10.31 -2.84
C TYR A 16 -12.38 -9.94 -2.23
N GLY A 17 -13.22 -9.22 -2.98
CA GLY A 17 -14.48 -8.70 -2.49
C GLY A 17 -14.29 -7.37 -1.75
N TRP A 18 -13.79 -7.43 -0.52
CA TRP A 18 -13.51 -6.23 0.29
C TRP A 18 -12.28 -5.44 -0.16
N LEU A 19 -11.38 -6.09 -0.93
CA LEU A 19 -10.15 -5.50 -1.42
C LEU A 19 -10.03 -5.74 -2.92
N LYS A 20 -9.83 -4.66 -3.67
CA LYS A 20 -9.53 -4.69 -5.10
C LYS A 20 -8.21 -3.97 -5.34
N PRO A 21 -7.07 -4.68 -5.21
CA PRO A 21 -5.76 -4.07 -5.40
C PRO A 21 -5.38 -3.98 -6.87
N ASN A 22 -4.59 -2.95 -7.18
CA ASN A 22 -3.90 -2.81 -8.46
C ASN A 22 -2.40 -2.67 -8.17
N TYR A 23 -1.59 -3.49 -8.82
CA TYR A 23 -0.16 -3.57 -8.57
C TYR A 23 0.63 -2.99 -9.72
N TYR A 24 1.50 -2.03 -9.44
CA TYR A 24 2.46 -1.54 -10.43
C TYR A 24 3.69 -2.44 -10.52
N PHE A 25 4.06 -3.09 -9.42
CA PHE A 25 5.18 -4.03 -9.35
C PHE A 25 4.71 -5.38 -8.83
N SER A 26 5.54 -6.41 -9.01
CA SER A 26 5.25 -7.75 -8.50
C SER A 26 4.97 -7.71 -6.99
N PHE A 27 3.86 -8.29 -6.58
CA PHE A 27 3.39 -8.27 -5.20
C PHE A 27 2.40 -9.43 -5.00
N ALA A 28 2.46 -10.08 -3.84
CA ALA A 28 1.59 -11.22 -3.50
C ALA A 28 1.60 -12.29 -4.61
N GLN A 29 0.46 -12.60 -5.19
CA GLN A 29 0.31 -13.59 -6.27
C GLN A 29 0.70 -13.04 -7.65
N TYR A 30 0.76 -11.72 -7.80
CA TYR A 30 1.13 -11.09 -9.06
C TYR A 30 2.65 -11.09 -9.24
N HIS A 31 3.12 -11.63 -10.34
CA HIS A 31 4.54 -11.64 -10.67
C HIS A 31 4.77 -11.31 -12.13
N ASP A 32 5.54 -10.26 -12.39
CA ASP A 32 6.05 -9.86 -13.69
C ASP A 32 7.55 -9.59 -13.56
N PRO A 33 8.44 -10.40 -14.16
CA PRO A 33 9.88 -10.23 -14.02
C PRO A 33 10.40 -8.86 -14.49
N ALA A 34 9.67 -8.19 -15.38
CA ALA A 34 10.02 -6.84 -15.85
C ALA A 34 9.57 -5.74 -14.88
N LYS A 35 8.74 -6.07 -13.87
CA LYS A 35 8.14 -5.13 -12.93
C LYS A 35 8.37 -5.59 -11.50
N VAL A 36 9.62 -5.54 -11.04
CA VAL A 36 10.00 -5.95 -9.68
C VAL A 36 10.30 -4.74 -8.82
N HIS A 37 10.96 -3.74 -9.35
CA HIS A 37 11.25 -2.49 -8.66
C HIS A 37 11.64 -1.40 -9.67
N PHE A 38 11.62 -0.16 -9.21
CA PHE A 38 12.21 0.97 -9.93
C PHE A 38 13.14 1.70 -8.95
N GLY A 39 14.46 1.49 -9.08
CA GLY A 39 15.41 1.97 -8.09
C GLY A 39 15.08 1.40 -6.70
N MET A 40 14.90 2.26 -5.72
CA MET A 40 14.52 1.89 -4.35
C MET A 40 13.01 1.64 -4.18
N LEU A 41 12.20 1.99 -5.16
CA LEU A 41 10.75 1.78 -5.11
C LEU A 41 10.44 0.32 -5.45
N ARG A 42 9.93 -0.43 -4.48
CA ARG A 42 9.64 -1.86 -4.60
C ARG A 42 8.14 -2.16 -4.67
N VAL A 43 7.33 -1.35 -4.04
CA VAL A 43 5.87 -1.53 -3.97
C VAL A 43 5.20 -0.22 -4.32
N LEU A 44 4.30 -0.26 -5.28
CA LEU A 44 3.36 0.82 -5.56
C LEU A 44 2.02 0.16 -5.88
N ASN A 45 1.09 0.26 -4.95
CA ASN A 45 -0.24 -0.33 -5.08
C ASN A 45 -1.29 0.77 -5.04
N ASP A 46 -2.29 0.61 -5.88
CA ASP A 46 -3.51 1.44 -5.87
C ASP A 46 -4.67 0.51 -5.50
N ASP A 47 -5.15 0.64 -4.27
CA ASP A 47 -6.09 -0.30 -3.69
C ASP A 47 -7.45 0.36 -3.45
N PHE A 48 -8.52 -0.39 -3.74
CA PHE A 48 -9.87 -0.06 -3.30
C PHE A 48 -10.24 -0.97 -2.12
N ILE A 49 -10.54 -0.37 -0.97
CA ILE A 49 -10.92 -1.08 0.25
C ILE A 49 -12.40 -0.82 0.52
N GLY A 50 -13.21 -1.85 0.48
CA GLY A 50 -14.64 -1.76 0.74
C GLY A 50 -14.95 -1.37 2.19
N GLY A 51 -16.14 -0.82 2.43
CA GLY A 51 -16.60 -0.49 3.77
C GLY A 51 -16.56 -1.70 4.70
N GLY A 52 -16.00 -1.54 5.89
CA GLY A 52 -15.78 -2.64 6.84
C GLY A 52 -14.58 -3.50 6.56
N GLY A 53 -13.86 -3.27 5.44
CA GLY A 53 -12.64 -3.99 5.10
C GLY A 53 -11.46 -3.54 5.95
N ALA A 54 -10.55 -4.46 6.22
CA ALA A 54 -9.36 -4.18 7.00
C ALA A 54 -8.21 -5.12 6.60
N PHE A 55 -7.00 -4.56 6.55
CA PHE A 55 -5.78 -5.35 6.56
C PHE A 55 -5.46 -5.70 8.02
N PRO A 56 -5.30 -6.98 8.35
CA PRO A 56 -4.90 -7.38 9.69
C PRO A 56 -3.47 -6.92 9.98
N THR A 57 -3.08 -7.01 11.24
CA THR A 57 -1.73 -6.69 11.67
C THR A 57 -0.71 -7.49 10.85
N HIS A 58 0.23 -6.80 10.23
CA HIS A 58 1.27 -7.39 9.42
C HIS A 58 2.60 -6.64 9.62
N PRO A 59 3.75 -7.33 9.44
CA PRO A 59 5.06 -6.74 9.71
C PRO A 59 5.64 -6.04 8.49
N HIS A 60 6.48 -5.04 8.76
CA HIS A 60 7.41 -4.44 7.81
C HIS A 60 8.76 -4.24 8.47
N ASP A 61 9.82 -4.34 7.70
CA ASP A 61 11.17 -4.01 8.13
C ASP A 61 11.98 -3.42 6.97
N ASN A 62 12.92 -2.54 7.29
CA ASN A 62 13.78 -1.89 6.30
C ASN A 62 13.02 -1.23 5.16
N MET A 63 11.86 -0.64 5.45
CA MET A 63 11.02 0.02 4.46
C MET A 63 10.58 1.39 4.95
N GLU A 64 10.56 2.34 4.02
CA GLU A 64 9.80 3.57 4.16
C GLU A 64 8.44 3.34 3.50
N ILE A 65 7.36 3.68 4.21
CA ILE A 65 6.00 3.40 3.79
C ILE A 65 5.23 4.71 3.72
N VAL A 66 4.63 4.97 2.56
CA VAL A 66 3.79 6.16 2.35
C VAL A 66 2.39 5.70 1.99
N THR A 67 1.40 6.18 2.72
CA THR A 67 -0.01 5.91 2.46
C THR A 67 -0.71 7.21 2.07
N ILE A 68 -1.40 7.18 0.93
CA ILE A 68 -2.07 8.35 0.36
C ILE A 68 -3.53 7.98 0.07
N PRO A 69 -4.48 8.33 0.93
CA PRO A 69 -5.89 8.12 0.64
C PRO A 69 -6.38 9.14 -0.40
N PHE A 70 -7.06 8.66 -1.45
CA PHE A 70 -7.67 9.52 -2.46
C PHE A 70 -9.12 9.84 -2.12
N THR A 71 -9.84 8.89 -1.55
CA THR A 71 -11.23 9.05 -1.10
C THR A 71 -11.43 8.35 0.23
N GLY A 72 -12.39 8.82 1.03
CA GLY A 72 -12.71 8.20 2.31
C GLY A 72 -11.67 8.45 3.38
N ALA A 73 -11.58 7.52 4.32
CA ALA A 73 -10.68 7.60 5.46
C ALA A 73 -10.12 6.23 5.81
N LEU A 74 -8.88 6.20 6.27
CA LEU A 74 -8.17 4.99 6.67
C LEU A 74 -7.77 5.10 8.14
N LYS A 75 -8.12 4.09 8.92
CA LYS A 75 -7.68 3.97 10.31
C LYS A 75 -6.39 3.16 10.36
N HIS A 76 -5.39 3.72 11.00
CA HIS A 76 -4.07 3.12 11.17
C HIS A 76 -3.78 2.85 12.65
N LYS A 77 -3.15 1.72 12.92
CA LYS A 77 -2.64 1.36 14.25
C LYS A 77 -1.35 0.57 14.10
N ASP A 78 -0.32 0.92 14.88
CA ASP A 78 0.97 0.26 14.79
C ASP A 78 1.50 -0.18 16.16
N SER A 79 2.58 -1.00 16.13
CA SER A 79 3.21 -1.58 17.30
C SER A 79 4.00 -0.58 18.14
N THR A 80 4.23 0.63 17.63
CA THR A 80 4.92 1.70 18.38
C THR A 80 3.98 2.54 19.24
N GLY A 81 2.68 2.21 19.23
CA GLY A 81 1.65 2.96 19.93
C GLY A 81 0.98 4.04 19.06
N GLY A 82 1.38 4.16 17.79
CA GLY A 82 0.76 5.09 16.86
C GLY A 82 -0.64 4.62 16.46
N GLU A 83 -1.60 5.54 16.49
CA GLU A 83 -2.99 5.28 16.10
C GLU A 83 -3.59 6.57 15.57
N GLY A 84 -4.36 6.47 14.50
CA GLY A 84 -5.03 7.63 13.94
C GLY A 84 -5.85 7.32 12.71
N VAL A 85 -6.53 8.35 12.22
CA VAL A 85 -7.32 8.31 10.98
C VAL A 85 -6.74 9.32 10.02
N ILE A 86 -6.44 8.86 8.80
CA ILE A 86 -6.03 9.73 7.69
C ILE A 86 -7.14 9.80 6.66
N GLN A 87 -7.35 10.99 6.12
CA GLN A 87 -8.43 11.28 5.16
C GLN A 87 -7.85 11.68 3.81
N ALA A 88 -8.69 11.74 2.79
CA ALA A 88 -8.31 12.31 1.51
C ALA A 88 -7.68 13.70 1.71
N GLY A 89 -6.51 13.92 1.12
CA GLY A 89 -5.71 15.13 1.32
C GLY A 89 -4.60 14.98 2.35
N ASP A 90 -4.66 13.96 3.21
CA ASP A 90 -3.59 13.64 4.15
C ASP A 90 -2.57 12.67 3.53
N ILE A 91 -1.39 12.63 4.10
CA ILE A 91 -0.35 11.66 3.77
C ILE A 91 0.19 11.10 5.08
N GLN A 92 0.30 9.78 5.18
CA GLN A 92 0.99 9.13 6.28
C GLN A 92 2.34 8.62 5.80
N ILE A 93 3.39 8.92 6.57
CA ILE A 93 4.75 8.43 6.32
C ILE A 93 5.19 7.63 7.53
N MET A 94 5.67 6.40 7.30
CA MET A 94 6.15 5.52 8.34
C MET A 94 7.51 4.93 7.97
N SER A 95 8.47 5.02 8.89
CA SER A 95 9.77 4.36 8.78
C SER A 95 9.74 3.08 9.61
N ALA A 96 9.82 1.93 8.96
CA ALA A 96 9.75 0.65 9.64
C ALA A 96 11.04 0.32 10.41
N GLY A 97 12.19 0.83 9.95
CA GLY A 97 13.47 0.57 10.61
C GLY A 97 13.76 -0.91 10.75
N THR A 98 14.08 -1.35 11.97
CA THR A 98 14.37 -2.77 12.27
C THR A 98 13.12 -3.64 12.35
N GLY A 99 11.96 -3.04 12.39
CA GLY A 99 10.68 -3.75 12.35
C GLY A 99 9.53 -2.95 12.95
N VAL A 100 8.38 -3.03 12.31
CA VAL A 100 7.12 -2.50 12.80
C VAL A 100 6.00 -3.45 12.36
N GLN A 101 4.97 -3.55 13.19
CA GLN A 101 3.73 -4.21 12.79
C GLN A 101 2.61 -3.18 12.78
N HIS A 102 1.76 -3.24 11.76
CA HIS A 102 0.62 -2.33 11.68
C HIS A 102 -0.62 -3.00 11.09
N SER A 103 -1.74 -2.36 11.32
CA SER A 103 -3.03 -2.69 10.70
C SER A 103 -3.65 -1.44 10.10
N GLU A 104 -4.44 -1.64 9.06
CA GLU A 104 -5.12 -0.57 8.34
C GLU A 104 -6.54 -0.99 8.04
N ALA A 105 -7.51 -0.09 8.25
CA ALA A 105 -8.91 -0.39 8.05
C ALA A 105 -9.62 0.79 7.38
N ASN A 106 -10.63 0.49 6.58
CA ASN A 106 -11.54 1.52 6.08
C ASN A 106 -12.34 2.07 7.26
N ALA A 107 -12.15 3.33 7.53
CA ALA A 107 -12.81 4.01 8.65
C ALA A 107 -14.25 4.39 8.34
#